data_f8a8425e6373817f49ddc7cddf32f724
#
_entry.id   f8a8425e6373817f49ddc7cddf32f724
#
_cell.length_a   1.000
_cell.length_b   1.000
_cell.length_c   1.000
_cell.angle_alpha   90.00
_cell.angle_beta   90.00
_cell.angle_gamma   90.00
#
_symmetry.space_group_name_H-M   'P 1'
#
loop_
_entity.id
_entity.type
_entity.pdbx_description
1 polymer ?
#
loop_
_entity_poly.entity_id
_entity_poly.type
_entity_poly.pdbx_seq_one_letter_code
_entity_poly.pdbx_strand_id
1 'polypeptide(L)'
;MVGINWLRPEGYLRLRPMYAKTSNPGVKSNQISVEHLGLVEYKKAWEYQREIQAGVIAGESPNTLILLEHPSVYTAGRRTQLDERPKDGTPVIDVDRGGKITWHGEGQIVGYPIVKLRNRNDVVGFVREIENALIAACSEFSVKTERYCERSGVWIRDTKSERKIAAIGIRVAKGVTMHGFALNINPDMSAYDRISPCGFTDTGVTSLAQELGRDITVSEVSPVVERHVLLALDRISE
;
A
#
# COMPACT_ATOMS: atom_id res chain seq x y z
N MET A 1 -29.06 44.97 9.03
CA MET A 1 -28.80 43.64 8.50
C MET A 1 -27.35 43.60 8.05
N VAL A 2 -26.47 43.05 8.86
CA VAL A 2 -25.02 43.00 8.59
C VAL A 2 -24.71 41.59 8.15
N GLY A 3 -24.26 41.46 6.88
CA GLY A 3 -23.88 40.19 6.30
C GLY A 3 -22.55 39.69 6.88
N ILE A 4 -22.53 38.49 7.43
CA ILE A 4 -21.32 37.84 7.92
C ILE A 4 -20.64 37.13 6.73
N ASN A 5 -19.51 37.73 6.32
CA ASN A 5 -18.60 37.16 5.32
C ASN A 5 -17.77 36.05 5.98
N TRP A 6 -17.95 34.80 5.59
CA TRP A 6 -17.09 33.72 5.97
C TRP A 6 -15.82 33.74 5.11
N LEU A 7 -14.74 34.25 5.70
CA LEU A 7 -13.39 34.17 5.13
C LEU A 7 -12.98 32.68 5.08
N ARG A 8 -12.66 32.19 3.89
CA ARG A 8 -11.99 30.91 3.69
C ARG A 8 -10.56 31.00 4.24
N PRO A 9 -10.07 30.02 5.03
CA PRO A 9 -8.66 30.02 5.41
C PRO A 9 -7.81 29.73 4.17
N GLU A 10 -7.00 30.69 3.78
CA GLU A 10 -5.92 30.52 2.82
C GLU A 10 -4.87 29.55 3.39
N GLY A 11 -4.50 28.51 2.65
CA GLY A 11 -3.42 27.60 3.05
C GLY A 11 -3.50 26.19 2.52
N TYR A 12 -4.33 25.89 1.52
CA TYR A 12 -4.22 24.60 0.82
C TYR A 12 -3.14 24.69 -0.26
N LEU A 13 -1.92 24.26 0.07
CA LEU A 13 -0.95 23.87 -0.95
C LEU A 13 -1.59 22.76 -1.79
N ARG A 14 -2.07 23.09 -2.98
CA ARG A 14 -2.33 22.10 -4.02
C ARG A 14 -0.98 21.44 -4.31
N LEU A 15 -0.80 20.21 -3.89
CA LEU A 15 0.28 19.33 -4.38
C LEU A 15 0.06 19.17 -5.89
N ARG A 16 0.64 20.07 -6.69
CA ARG A 16 0.75 19.84 -8.13
C ARG A 16 1.79 18.75 -8.32
N PRO A 17 1.51 17.71 -9.11
CA PRO A 17 2.51 16.70 -9.43
C PRO A 17 3.70 17.38 -10.12
N MET A 18 4.89 17.29 -9.51
CA MET A 18 6.15 17.82 -10.05
C MET A 18 6.78 16.89 -11.10
N TYR A 19 6.02 15.98 -11.69
CA TYR A 19 6.52 15.12 -12.75
C TYR A 19 5.62 15.16 -13.99
N ALA A 20 6.28 15.42 -15.14
CA ALA A 20 5.65 15.53 -16.43
C ALA A 20 4.92 14.26 -16.84
N LYS A 21 3.68 14.42 -17.30
CA LYS A 21 2.93 13.39 -18.02
C LYS A 21 3.71 13.00 -19.29
N THR A 22 4.30 11.83 -19.31
CA THR A 22 4.72 11.20 -20.56
C THR A 22 3.52 10.47 -21.16
N SER A 23 2.72 11.17 -21.95
CA SER A 23 1.67 10.57 -22.76
C SER A 23 2.30 10.02 -24.04
N ASN A 24 2.26 8.72 -24.23
CA ASN A 24 2.52 8.08 -25.50
C ASN A 24 1.18 7.96 -26.27
N PRO A 25 0.98 8.65 -27.41
CA PRO A 25 -0.28 8.60 -28.14
C PRO A 25 -0.32 7.36 -29.03
N GLY A 26 -1.02 6.31 -28.60
CA GLY A 26 -1.22 5.18 -29.50
C GLY A 26 -1.85 3.90 -28.95
N VAL A 27 -2.20 3.80 -27.67
CA VAL A 27 -2.87 2.60 -27.14
C VAL A 27 -4.10 3.03 -26.33
N LYS A 28 -5.28 2.61 -26.80
CA LYS A 28 -6.50 2.58 -25.98
C LYS A 28 -6.35 1.45 -24.97
N SER A 29 -5.52 1.63 -23.96
CA SER A 29 -5.51 0.84 -22.73
C SER A 29 -6.10 1.71 -21.63
N ASN A 30 -6.80 1.11 -20.70
CA ASN A 30 -7.22 1.74 -19.45
C ASN A 30 -5.98 2.34 -18.77
N GLN A 31 -5.68 3.61 -19.04
CA GLN A 31 -4.42 4.22 -18.63
C GLN A 31 -4.51 4.50 -17.14
N ILE A 32 -3.88 3.64 -16.32
CA ILE A 32 -3.74 3.85 -14.89
C ILE A 32 -2.74 5.00 -14.69
N SER A 33 -3.17 6.03 -13.99
CA SER A 33 -2.26 7.13 -13.57
C SER A 33 -1.33 6.62 -12.49
N VAL A 34 -0.05 6.93 -12.58
CA VAL A 34 0.94 6.61 -11.53
C VAL A 34 1.42 7.88 -10.88
N GLU A 35 1.44 7.89 -9.55
CA GLU A 35 1.91 9.02 -8.76
C GLU A 35 2.95 8.56 -7.73
N HIS A 36 4.12 9.19 -7.75
CA HIS A 36 5.18 9.01 -6.76
C HIS A 36 5.19 10.22 -5.83
N LEU A 37 4.83 10.02 -4.57
CA LEU A 37 4.65 11.12 -3.61
C LEU A 37 5.81 11.29 -2.62
N GLY A 38 6.81 10.38 -2.65
CA GLY A 38 7.91 10.40 -1.69
C GLY A 38 7.44 10.09 -0.26
N LEU A 39 7.96 10.83 0.71
CA LEU A 39 7.61 10.65 2.13
C LEU A 39 6.39 11.50 2.49
N VAL A 40 5.27 10.85 2.84
CA VAL A 40 3.99 11.51 3.13
C VAL A 40 3.41 11.05 4.46
N GLU A 41 2.93 11.97 5.27
CA GLU A 41 2.22 11.67 6.52
C GLU A 41 0.94 10.84 6.23
N TYR A 42 0.68 9.81 7.06
CA TYR A 42 -0.35 8.80 6.78
C TYR A 42 -1.76 9.38 6.61
N LYS A 43 -2.18 10.29 7.51
CA LYS A 43 -3.54 10.86 7.44
C LYS A 43 -3.74 11.69 6.18
N LYS A 44 -2.72 12.45 5.75
CA LYS A 44 -2.76 13.21 4.49
C LYS A 44 -2.88 12.30 3.28
N ALA A 45 -2.09 11.22 3.24
CA ALA A 45 -2.19 10.22 2.19
C ALA A 45 -3.57 9.53 2.20
N TRP A 46 -4.14 9.27 3.37
CA TRP A 46 -5.46 8.66 3.50
C TRP A 46 -6.59 9.58 3.03
N GLU A 47 -6.52 10.89 3.33
CA GLU A 47 -7.44 11.89 2.80
C GLU A 47 -7.36 11.96 1.28
N TYR A 48 -6.15 12.01 0.73
CA TYR A 48 -5.90 12.04 -0.70
C TYR A 48 -6.44 10.78 -1.42
N GLN A 49 -6.25 9.60 -0.84
CA GLN A 49 -6.86 8.37 -1.35
C GLN A 49 -8.39 8.47 -1.45
N ARG A 50 -9.05 9.07 -0.44
CA ARG A 50 -10.51 9.25 -0.44
C ARG A 50 -10.97 10.19 -1.55
N GLU A 51 -10.24 11.26 -1.82
CA GLU A 51 -10.53 12.19 -2.90
C GLU A 51 -10.43 11.47 -4.26
N ILE A 52 -9.34 10.74 -4.52
CA ILE A 52 -9.18 9.96 -5.74
C ILE A 52 -10.28 8.89 -5.86
N GLN A 53 -10.55 8.14 -4.78
CA GLN A 53 -11.59 7.11 -4.80
C GLN A 53 -12.97 7.69 -5.15
N ALA A 54 -13.31 8.84 -4.60
CA ALA A 54 -14.56 9.52 -4.91
C ALA A 54 -14.64 9.92 -6.39
N GLY A 55 -13.55 10.46 -6.96
CA GLY A 55 -13.46 10.81 -8.37
C GLY A 55 -13.55 9.59 -9.30
N VAL A 56 -12.88 8.47 -8.96
CA VAL A 56 -12.97 7.21 -9.73
C VAL A 56 -14.39 6.63 -9.67
N ILE A 57 -15.05 6.69 -8.50
CA ILE A 57 -16.44 6.24 -8.35
C ILE A 57 -17.40 7.10 -9.22
N ALA A 58 -17.15 8.40 -9.29
CA ALA A 58 -17.95 9.34 -10.10
C ALA A 58 -17.62 9.26 -11.61
N GLY A 59 -16.52 8.60 -12.00
CA GLY A 59 -16.02 8.59 -13.38
C GLY A 59 -15.31 9.90 -13.79
N GLU A 60 -14.91 10.71 -12.82
CA GLU A 60 -14.25 12.02 -13.01
C GLU A 60 -12.73 11.93 -12.92
N SER A 61 -12.19 10.84 -12.34
CA SER A 61 -10.76 10.58 -12.20
C SER A 61 -10.39 9.24 -12.80
N PRO A 62 -9.18 9.09 -13.36
CA PRO A 62 -8.67 7.80 -13.83
C PRO A 62 -8.39 6.86 -12.65
N ASN A 63 -8.34 5.56 -12.94
CA ASN A 63 -7.69 4.60 -12.06
C ASN A 63 -6.28 5.09 -11.72
N THR A 64 -5.85 4.99 -10.46
CA THR A 64 -4.60 5.58 -10.00
C THR A 64 -3.84 4.60 -9.11
N LEU A 65 -2.53 4.47 -9.36
CA LEU A 65 -1.58 3.82 -8.46
C LEU A 65 -0.73 4.90 -7.79
N ILE A 66 -0.81 5.01 -6.47
CA ILE A 66 0.08 5.87 -5.68
C ILE A 66 1.19 5.00 -5.10
N LEU A 67 2.45 5.43 -5.23
CA LEU A 67 3.62 4.86 -4.60
C LEU A 67 4.27 5.91 -3.70
N LEU A 68 4.56 5.54 -2.46
CA LEU A 68 5.10 6.46 -1.46
C LEU A 68 5.78 5.71 -0.31
N GLU A 69 6.35 6.46 0.60
CA GLU A 69 6.78 6.03 1.93
C GLU A 69 6.03 6.85 3.00
N HIS A 70 5.95 6.34 4.22
CA HIS A 70 5.41 7.06 5.36
C HIS A 70 6.49 7.29 6.43
N PRO A 71 6.44 8.40 7.18
CA PRO A 71 7.05 8.45 8.50
C PRO A 71 6.52 7.34 9.40
N SER A 72 7.32 6.92 10.39
CA SER A 72 6.96 5.83 11.31
C SER A 72 5.55 5.98 11.87
N VAL A 73 4.68 5.01 11.61
CA VAL A 73 3.27 5.02 12.02
C VAL A 73 2.70 3.61 12.17
N TYR A 74 1.92 3.37 13.23
CA TYR A 74 1.15 2.14 13.38
C TYR A 74 -0.29 2.37 12.93
N THR A 75 -0.83 1.41 12.16
CA THR A 75 -2.22 1.45 11.68
C THR A 75 -2.95 0.18 12.04
N ALA A 76 -4.12 0.31 12.67
CA ALA A 76 -4.97 -0.80 13.09
C ALA A 76 -6.12 -0.99 12.09
N GLY A 77 -6.11 -2.11 11.35
CA GLY A 77 -7.23 -2.51 10.50
C GLY A 77 -8.40 -3.06 11.32
N ARG A 78 -9.52 -3.32 10.64
CA ARG A 78 -10.80 -3.72 11.28
C ARG A 78 -10.76 -5.01 12.11
N ARG A 79 -9.76 -5.86 11.90
CA ARG A 79 -9.62 -7.14 12.63
C ARG A 79 -8.58 -7.09 13.75
N THR A 80 -8.03 -5.89 14.04
CA THR A 80 -7.05 -5.71 15.11
C THR A 80 -7.69 -5.93 16.47
N GLN A 81 -7.08 -6.81 17.28
CA GLN A 81 -7.45 -7.03 18.67
C GLN A 81 -6.68 -6.09 19.61
N LEU A 82 -7.17 -5.89 20.81
CA LEU A 82 -6.54 -4.96 21.77
C LEU A 82 -5.14 -5.41 22.21
N ASP A 83 -4.93 -6.71 22.33
CA ASP A 83 -3.66 -7.33 22.74
C ASP A 83 -2.59 -7.32 21.66
N GLU A 84 -2.98 -7.03 20.40
CA GLU A 84 -2.06 -6.91 19.27
C GLU A 84 -1.42 -5.52 19.17
N ARG A 85 -1.96 -4.53 19.89
CA ARG A 85 -1.48 -3.14 19.89
C ARG A 85 -0.26 -2.95 20.78
N PRO A 86 0.56 -1.90 20.54
CA PRO A 86 1.64 -1.52 21.43
C PRO A 86 1.12 -1.33 22.88
N LYS A 87 1.87 -1.85 23.85
CA LYS A 87 1.54 -1.76 25.27
C LYS A 87 2.20 -0.58 25.97
N ASP A 88 3.06 0.13 25.28
CA ASP A 88 3.86 1.25 25.79
C ASP A 88 3.24 2.64 25.56
N GLY A 89 1.98 2.69 25.08
CA GLY A 89 1.29 3.94 24.79
C GLY A 89 1.63 4.54 23.41
N THR A 90 2.40 3.85 22.58
CA THR A 90 2.69 4.29 21.20
C THR A 90 1.39 4.54 20.43
N PRO A 91 1.21 5.70 19.78
CA PRO A 91 0.00 6.03 19.06
C PRO A 91 -0.28 5.08 17.90
N VAL A 92 -1.54 4.69 17.75
CA VAL A 92 -2.02 3.83 16.66
C VAL A 92 -3.21 4.51 15.98
N ILE A 93 -3.19 4.58 14.65
CA ILE A 93 -4.29 5.12 13.86
C ILE A 93 -5.25 3.98 13.50
N ASP A 94 -6.51 4.08 13.93
CA ASP A 94 -7.56 3.17 13.51
C ASP A 94 -8.01 3.49 12.09
N VAL A 95 -8.03 2.47 11.22
CA VAL A 95 -8.32 2.61 9.80
C VAL A 95 -9.36 1.60 9.32
N ASP A 96 -9.98 1.89 8.18
CA ASP A 96 -11.10 1.12 7.65
C ASP A 96 -10.70 0.03 6.63
N ARG A 97 -9.40 -0.27 6.49
CA ARG A 97 -8.91 -1.40 5.69
C ARG A 97 -9.17 -2.75 6.36
N GLY A 98 -9.14 -3.79 5.58
CA GLY A 98 -9.07 -5.16 6.08
C GLY A 98 -7.74 -5.45 6.79
N GLY A 99 -7.67 -6.62 7.44
CA GLY A 99 -6.47 -7.05 8.14
C GLY A 99 -6.35 -6.54 9.58
N LYS A 100 -5.21 -6.84 10.18
CA LYS A 100 -4.84 -6.52 11.56
C LYS A 100 -3.92 -5.31 11.62
N ILE A 101 -3.31 -5.07 12.79
CA ILE A 101 -2.31 -4.01 12.97
C ILE A 101 -1.11 -4.23 12.06
N THR A 102 -0.54 -3.15 11.58
CA THR A 102 0.76 -3.13 10.88
C THR A 102 1.49 -1.83 11.21
N TRP A 103 2.74 -1.77 10.81
CA TRP A 103 3.57 -0.59 10.88
C TRP A 103 3.98 -0.15 9.48
N HIS A 104 4.16 1.16 9.31
CA HIS A 104 4.76 1.77 8.13
C HIS A 104 5.89 2.69 8.56
N GLY A 105 6.95 2.78 7.74
CA GLY A 105 8.10 3.62 7.98
C GLY A 105 8.97 3.77 6.73
N GLU A 106 9.97 4.64 6.83
CA GLU A 106 10.98 4.83 5.79
C GLU A 106 11.69 3.51 5.48
N GLY A 107 12.03 3.29 4.22
CA GLY A 107 12.56 2.02 3.74
C GLY A 107 11.48 1.00 3.36
N GLN A 108 10.18 1.35 3.43
CA GLN A 108 9.06 0.51 3.02
C GLN A 108 8.35 1.14 1.83
N ILE A 109 8.22 0.42 0.71
CA ILE A 109 7.37 0.85 -0.41
C ILE A 109 5.92 0.62 -0.03
N VAL A 110 5.13 1.69 0.04
CA VAL A 110 3.69 1.62 0.20
C VAL A 110 3.01 1.93 -1.13
N GLY A 111 2.13 1.04 -1.57
CA GLY A 111 1.38 1.18 -2.80
C GLY A 111 -0.12 1.22 -2.54
N TYR A 112 -0.79 2.24 -3.07
CA TYR A 112 -2.24 2.41 -3.00
C TYR A 112 -2.86 2.36 -4.40
N PRO A 113 -3.24 1.17 -4.89
CA PRO A 113 -3.99 1.03 -6.13
C PRO A 113 -5.46 1.41 -5.90
N ILE A 114 -5.88 2.54 -6.44
CA ILE A 114 -7.24 3.06 -6.37
C ILE A 114 -7.85 2.87 -7.74
N VAL A 115 -8.49 1.72 -7.94
CA VAL A 115 -8.96 1.28 -9.25
C VAL A 115 -10.38 0.74 -9.18
N LYS A 116 -11.13 0.92 -10.26
CA LYS A 116 -12.44 0.33 -10.45
C LYS A 116 -12.29 -1.11 -10.93
N LEU A 117 -12.78 -2.06 -10.15
CA LEU A 117 -12.68 -3.48 -10.45
C LEU A 117 -13.65 -3.89 -11.56
N ARG A 118 -13.20 -4.69 -12.53
CA ARG A 118 -14.08 -5.33 -13.54
C ARG A 118 -15.13 -6.20 -12.88
N ASN A 119 -14.72 -7.03 -11.92
CA ASN A 119 -15.65 -7.75 -11.05
C ASN A 119 -15.66 -7.06 -9.67
N ARG A 120 -16.71 -6.26 -9.44
CA ARG A 120 -16.85 -5.40 -8.23
C ARG A 120 -16.82 -6.16 -6.91
N ASN A 121 -17.09 -7.45 -6.93
CA ASN A 121 -17.17 -8.31 -5.75
C ASN A 121 -15.93 -9.19 -5.56
N ASP A 122 -15.01 -9.23 -6.51
CA ASP A 122 -13.83 -10.08 -6.45
C ASP A 122 -12.66 -9.43 -5.70
N VAL A 123 -12.89 -9.19 -4.42
CA VAL A 123 -11.87 -8.66 -3.50
C VAL A 123 -10.72 -9.64 -3.31
N VAL A 124 -11.02 -10.94 -3.28
CA VAL A 124 -10.00 -11.97 -3.10
C VAL A 124 -9.11 -12.07 -4.34
N GLY A 125 -9.70 -12.09 -5.54
CA GLY A 125 -8.94 -12.08 -6.80
C GLY A 125 -8.03 -10.85 -6.90
N PHE A 126 -8.52 -9.67 -6.51
CA PHE A 126 -7.69 -8.47 -6.45
C PHE A 126 -6.47 -8.65 -5.54
N VAL A 127 -6.67 -9.14 -4.31
CA VAL A 127 -5.56 -9.38 -3.38
C VAL A 127 -4.56 -10.38 -3.98
N ARG A 128 -5.04 -11.46 -4.63
CA ARG A 128 -4.19 -12.47 -5.27
C ARG A 128 -3.36 -11.91 -6.41
N GLU A 129 -3.92 -11.00 -7.21
CA GLU A 129 -3.16 -10.34 -8.28
C GLU A 129 -2.07 -9.40 -7.74
N ILE A 130 -2.35 -8.66 -6.66
CA ILE A 130 -1.32 -7.86 -5.99
C ILE A 130 -0.23 -8.75 -5.37
N GLU A 131 -0.60 -9.87 -4.73
CA GLU A 131 0.39 -10.84 -4.24
C GLU A 131 1.28 -11.37 -5.37
N ASN A 132 0.69 -11.78 -6.50
CA ASN A 132 1.45 -12.24 -7.67
C ASN A 132 2.42 -11.17 -8.19
N ALA A 133 1.99 -9.91 -8.25
CA ALA A 133 2.85 -8.80 -8.66
C ALA A 133 4.05 -8.62 -7.73
N LEU A 134 3.83 -8.64 -6.43
CA LEU A 134 4.91 -8.47 -5.45
C LEU A 134 5.84 -9.69 -5.40
N ILE A 135 5.32 -10.92 -5.58
CA ILE A 135 6.13 -12.14 -5.73
C ILE A 135 7.03 -12.03 -6.97
N ALA A 136 6.49 -11.60 -8.11
CA ALA A 136 7.26 -11.40 -9.31
C ALA A 136 8.34 -10.32 -9.14
N ALA A 137 8.00 -9.21 -8.47
CA ALA A 137 8.97 -8.16 -8.15
C ALA A 137 10.12 -8.67 -7.26
N CYS A 138 9.83 -9.42 -6.19
CA CYS A 138 10.86 -10.01 -5.33
C CYS A 138 11.75 -11.01 -6.10
N SER A 139 11.16 -11.77 -7.03
CA SER A 139 11.89 -12.75 -7.84
C SER A 139 12.95 -12.11 -8.73
N GLU A 140 12.77 -10.88 -9.21
CA GLU A 140 13.79 -10.16 -9.98
C GLU A 140 15.04 -9.83 -9.16
N PHE A 141 14.89 -9.74 -7.84
CA PHE A 141 16.00 -9.62 -6.91
C PHE A 141 16.49 -10.98 -6.38
N SER A 142 16.10 -12.09 -7.01
CA SER A 142 16.46 -13.46 -6.59
C SER A 142 15.97 -13.85 -5.20
N VAL A 143 14.95 -13.17 -4.68
CA VAL A 143 14.31 -13.51 -3.40
C VAL A 143 13.05 -14.33 -3.69
N LYS A 144 13.10 -15.63 -3.33
CA LYS A 144 11.97 -16.53 -3.51
C LYS A 144 10.92 -16.26 -2.45
N THR A 145 9.73 -15.88 -2.90
CA THR A 145 8.59 -15.60 -2.04
C THR A 145 7.35 -16.37 -2.50
N GLU A 146 6.39 -16.53 -1.62
CA GLU A 146 5.15 -17.24 -1.90
C GLU A 146 3.95 -16.60 -1.17
N ARG A 147 2.75 -17.05 -1.49
CA ARG A 147 1.52 -16.70 -0.81
C ARG A 147 0.94 -17.85 -0.02
N TYR A 148 0.16 -17.53 1.00
CA TYR A 148 -0.64 -18.50 1.73
C TYR A 148 -2.11 -18.45 1.31
N CYS A 149 -2.79 -19.61 1.34
CA CYS A 149 -4.22 -19.64 1.02
C CYS A 149 -5.07 -18.84 2.00
N GLU A 150 -4.71 -18.82 3.28
CA GLU A 150 -5.53 -18.24 4.35
C GLU A 150 -5.00 -16.91 4.92
N ARG A 151 -3.81 -16.46 4.49
CA ARG A 151 -3.14 -15.28 5.02
C ARG A 151 -2.75 -14.34 3.90
N SER A 152 -3.37 -13.18 3.81
CA SER A 152 -2.99 -12.16 2.82
C SER A 152 -1.56 -11.65 3.05
N GLY A 153 -0.88 -11.34 1.94
CA GLY A 153 0.47 -10.83 1.93
C GLY A 153 1.45 -11.77 1.23
N VAL A 154 2.70 -11.35 1.16
CA VAL A 154 3.80 -12.10 0.53
C VAL A 154 4.77 -12.58 1.61
N TRP A 155 5.20 -13.82 1.48
CA TRP A 155 5.91 -14.52 2.53
C TRP A 155 7.15 -15.22 2.02
N ILE A 156 8.10 -15.39 2.92
CA ILE A 156 9.22 -16.30 2.75
C ILE A 156 8.99 -17.51 3.66
N ARG A 157 9.16 -18.68 3.10
CA ARG A 157 9.04 -19.93 3.79
C ARG A 157 10.26 -20.78 3.50
N ASP A 158 11.04 -21.02 4.51
CA ASP A 158 12.17 -21.92 4.46
C ASP A 158 12.24 -22.78 5.74
N THR A 159 13.34 -23.51 5.90
CA THR A 159 13.55 -24.36 7.07
C THR A 159 13.75 -23.60 8.37
N LYS A 160 13.96 -22.27 8.32
CA LYS A 160 14.23 -21.45 9.50
C LYS A 160 12.94 -20.91 10.12
N SER A 161 12.06 -20.35 9.33
CA SER A 161 10.80 -19.74 9.81
C SER A 161 9.92 -19.27 8.67
N GLU A 162 8.65 -19.00 8.99
CA GLU A 162 7.76 -18.25 8.10
C GLU A 162 7.86 -16.77 8.43
N ARG A 163 8.15 -15.92 7.45
CA ARG A 163 8.28 -14.46 7.65
C ARG A 163 7.63 -13.67 6.52
N LYS A 164 6.91 -12.66 6.91
CA LYS A 164 6.19 -11.80 5.98
C LYS A 164 7.11 -10.70 5.47
N ILE A 165 7.22 -10.56 4.14
CA ILE A 165 7.96 -9.48 3.50
C ILE A 165 7.03 -8.35 3.02
N ALA A 166 5.77 -8.67 2.67
CA ALA A 166 4.79 -7.67 2.28
C ALA A 166 3.43 -7.89 2.94
N ALA A 167 2.85 -6.83 3.48
CA ALA A 167 1.50 -6.80 4.01
C ALA A 167 0.52 -6.27 2.96
N ILE A 168 -0.71 -6.80 2.94
CA ILE A 168 -1.79 -6.33 2.06
C ILE A 168 -3.05 -6.15 2.89
N GLY A 169 -3.63 -4.96 2.82
CA GLY A 169 -4.90 -4.66 3.48
C GLY A 169 -5.67 -3.62 2.68
N ILE A 170 -6.82 -4.01 2.14
CA ILE A 170 -7.62 -3.17 1.26
C ILE A 170 -9.03 -2.94 1.79
N ARG A 171 -9.69 -1.95 1.21
CA ARG A 171 -11.13 -1.72 1.29
C ARG A 171 -11.67 -1.53 -0.12
N VAL A 172 -12.88 -2.02 -0.37
CA VAL A 172 -13.61 -1.75 -1.61
C VAL A 172 -14.92 -1.03 -1.29
N ALA A 173 -15.20 0.05 -1.98
CA ALA A 173 -16.46 0.78 -1.89
C ALA A 173 -16.96 1.08 -3.30
N LYS A 174 -18.23 0.70 -3.58
CA LYS A 174 -18.86 0.86 -4.89
C LYS A 174 -18.03 0.29 -6.06
N GLY A 175 -17.28 -0.79 -5.81
CA GLY A 175 -16.41 -1.44 -6.79
C GLY A 175 -15.05 -0.78 -6.99
N VAL A 176 -14.70 0.27 -6.24
CA VAL A 176 -13.39 0.94 -6.29
C VAL A 176 -12.58 0.62 -5.04
N THR A 177 -11.31 0.25 -5.25
CA THR A 177 -10.36 -0.10 -4.19
C THR A 177 -9.82 1.12 -3.47
N MET A 178 -9.34 0.93 -2.24
CA MET A 178 -8.60 1.89 -1.43
C MET A 178 -7.67 1.16 -0.46
N HIS A 179 -6.67 1.83 0.06
CA HIS A 179 -5.50 1.23 0.72
C HIS A 179 -4.74 0.34 -0.26
N GLY A 180 -3.99 -0.65 0.20
CA GLY A 180 -3.19 -1.46 -0.73
C GLY A 180 -2.18 -2.35 -0.03
N PHE A 181 -0.91 -2.16 -0.35
CA PHE A 181 0.18 -3.01 0.12
C PHE A 181 1.33 -2.20 0.71
N ALA A 182 2.17 -2.89 1.48
CA ALA A 182 3.42 -2.38 1.99
C ALA A 182 4.49 -3.48 1.85
N LEU A 183 5.55 -3.22 1.10
CA LEU A 183 6.68 -4.11 0.87
C LEU A 183 7.90 -3.59 1.62
N ASN A 184 8.45 -4.41 2.51
CA ASN A 184 9.65 -4.07 3.27
C ASN A 184 10.89 -4.17 2.38
N ILE A 185 11.56 -3.06 2.13
CA ILE A 185 12.82 -3.01 1.38
C ILE A 185 14.01 -3.05 2.35
N ASN A 186 14.19 -2.01 3.14
CA ASN A 186 15.24 -1.88 4.16
C ASN A 186 14.81 -1.04 5.37
N PRO A 187 13.56 -1.18 5.87
CA PRO A 187 13.10 -0.39 6.99
C PRO A 187 13.76 -0.85 8.30
N ASP A 188 13.65 -0.01 9.34
CA ASP A 188 13.96 -0.43 10.71
C ASP A 188 12.94 -1.48 11.19
N MET A 189 13.33 -2.74 11.13
CA MET A 189 12.47 -3.86 11.47
C MET A 189 12.13 -3.95 12.95
N SER A 190 12.86 -3.26 13.85
CA SER A 190 12.60 -3.26 15.29
C SER A 190 11.24 -2.66 15.66
N ALA A 191 10.68 -1.83 14.75
CA ALA A 191 9.34 -1.29 14.92
C ALA A 191 8.25 -2.37 15.02
N TYR A 192 8.47 -3.53 14.40
CA TYR A 192 7.52 -4.66 14.48
C TYR A 192 7.52 -5.38 15.83
N ASP A 193 8.56 -5.23 16.66
CA ASP A 193 8.65 -5.87 17.99
C ASP A 193 7.58 -5.35 18.96
N ARG A 194 6.99 -4.19 18.66
CA ARG A 194 5.95 -3.56 19.49
C ARG A 194 4.53 -4.04 19.20
N ILE A 195 4.34 -4.84 18.17
CA ILE A 195 3.03 -5.28 17.71
C ILE A 195 3.02 -6.77 17.39
N SER A 196 1.82 -7.37 17.39
CA SER A 196 1.62 -8.73 16.91
C SER A 196 0.89 -8.72 15.57
N PRO A 197 1.59 -8.44 14.45
CA PRO A 197 0.96 -8.07 13.18
C PRO A 197 0.15 -9.20 12.53
N CYS A 198 0.40 -10.45 12.90
CA CYS A 198 -0.25 -11.61 12.31
C CYS A 198 -1.17 -12.36 13.29
N GLY A 199 -1.11 -12.05 14.61
CA GLY A 199 -1.80 -12.84 15.65
C GLY A 199 -1.32 -14.29 15.73
N PHE A 200 -0.14 -14.57 15.18
CA PHE A 200 0.52 -15.88 15.23
C PHE A 200 1.87 -15.71 15.92
N THR A 201 2.14 -16.54 16.90
CA THR A 201 3.37 -16.51 17.71
C THR A 201 4.59 -17.01 16.94
N ASP A 202 4.37 -17.75 15.83
CA ASP A 202 5.41 -18.50 15.13
C ASP A 202 5.83 -17.87 13.79
N THR A 203 5.34 -16.67 13.45
CA THR A 203 5.67 -16.01 12.20
C THR A 203 6.39 -14.69 12.43
N GLY A 204 7.50 -14.49 11.72
CA GLY A 204 8.27 -13.25 11.74
C GLY A 204 7.88 -12.27 10.64
N VAL A 205 8.61 -11.18 10.60
CA VAL A 205 8.65 -10.21 9.49
C VAL A 205 10.07 -10.11 8.96
N THR A 206 10.22 -9.75 7.69
CA THR A 206 11.53 -9.60 7.03
C THR A 206 11.50 -8.49 5.99
N SER A 207 12.64 -8.19 5.40
CA SER A 207 12.81 -7.20 4.33
C SER A 207 13.69 -7.74 3.21
N LEU A 208 13.64 -7.10 2.03
CA LEU A 208 14.54 -7.46 0.92
C LEU A 208 16.01 -7.37 1.31
N ALA A 209 16.41 -6.34 2.05
CA ALA A 209 17.80 -6.18 2.50
C ALA A 209 18.25 -7.35 3.38
N GLN A 210 17.41 -7.79 4.33
CA GLN A 210 17.71 -8.93 5.19
C GLN A 210 17.85 -10.24 4.41
N GLU A 211 16.94 -10.49 3.45
CA GLU A 211 16.97 -11.72 2.65
C GLU A 211 18.13 -11.75 1.66
N LEU A 212 18.55 -10.59 1.15
CA LEU A 212 19.69 -10.45 0.26
C LEU A 212 21.04 -10.42 1.00
N GLY A 213 21.04 -10.13 2.29
CA GLY A 213 22.29 -9.91 3.06
C GLY A 213 23.10 -8.71 2.58
N ARG A 214 22.44 -7.71 1.95
CA ARG A 214 23.07 -6.47 1.47
C ARG A 214 22.10 -5.31 1.53
N ASP A 215 22.64 -4.11 1.52
CA ASP A 215 21.84 -2.91 1.38
C ASP A 215 21.16 -2.85 0.01
N ILE A 216 19.94 -2.40 0.00
CA ILE A 216 19.12 -2.11 -1.18
C ILE A 216 18.18 -0.95 -0.86
N THR A 217 17.94 -0.08 -1.83
CA THR A 217 17.16 1.13 -1.61
C THR A 217 15.73 1.03 -2.19
N VAL A 218 14.82 1.83 -1.65
CA VAL A 218 13.47 1.98 -2.21
C VAL A 218 13.54 2.42 -3.66
N SER A 219 14.46 3.31 -4.03
CA SER A 219 14.62 3.80 -5.40
C SER A 219 15.07 2.73 -6.40
N GLU A 220 15.87 1.72 -5.96
CA GLU A 220 16.23 0.58 -6.81
C GLU A 220 15.05 -0.34 -7.09
N VAL A 221 14.17 -0.54 -6.11
CA VAL A 221 13.10 -1.54 -6.17
C VAL A 221 11.80 -0.96 -6.74
N SER A 222 11.51 0.32 -6.51
CA SER A 222 10.26 0.97 -6.88
C SER A 222 9.87 0.80 -8.36
N PRO A 223 10.76 0.97 -9.35
CA PRO A 223 10.41 0.77 -10.76
C PRO A 223 9.98 -0.66 -11.10
N VAL A 224 10.56 -1.65 -10.41
CA VAL A 224 10.22 -3.07 -10.60
C VAL A 224 8.84 -3.36 -10.01
N VAL A 225 8.58 -2.87 -8.79
CA VAL A 225 7.28 -3.00 -8.13
C VAL A 225 6.18 -2.33 -8.96
N GLU A 226 6.40 -1.09 -9.41
CA GLU A 226 5.47 -0.36 -10.27
C GLU A 226 5.08 -1.16 -11.50
N ARG A 227 6.07 -1.64 -12.27
CA ARG A 227 5.83 -2.41 -13.48
C ARG A 227 4.97 -3.66 -13.22
N HIS A 228 5.30 -4.46 -12.22
CA HIS A 228 4.55 -5.68 -11.93
C HIS A 228 3.15 -5.38 -11.41
N VAL A 229 2.99 -4.34 -10.59
CA VAL A 229 1.68 -3.92 -10.08
C VAL A 229 0.80 -3.41 -11.23
N LEU A 230 1.32 -2.57 -12.13
CA LEU A 230 0.57 -2.10 -13.30
C LEU A 230 0.10 -3.26 -14.19
N LEU A 231 0.95 -4.25 -14.45
CA LEU A 231 0.57 -5.45 -15.19
C LEU A 231 -0.55 -6.25 -14.49
N ALA A 232 -0.56 -6.30 -13.17
CA ALA A 232 -1.63 -6.93 -12.42
C ALA A 232 -2.93 -6.12 -12.50
N LEU A 233 -2.84 -4.80 -12.31
CA LEU A 233 -3.99 -3.91 -12.35
C LEU A 233 -4.67 -3.88 -13.73
N ASP A 234 -3.89 -3.94 -14.83
CA ASP A 234 -4.44 -4.02 -16.20
C ASP A 234 -5.35 -5.25 -16.42
N ARG A 235 -5.07 -6.36 -15.73
CA ARG A 235 -5.89 -7.58 -15.81
C ARG A 235 -7.22 -7.48 -15.07
N ILE A 236 -7.30 -6.69 -14.00
CA ILE A 236 -8.41 -6.74 -13.03
C ILE A 236 -9.21 -5.44 -12.91
N SER A 237 -8.73 -4.32 -13.46
CA SER A 237 -9.45 -3.04 -13.46
C SER A 237 -10.12 -2.72 -14.81
N GLU A 238 -11.20 -1.89 -14.73
CA GLU A 238 -11.90 -1.33 -15.90
C GLU A 238 -11.06 -0.27 -16.60
#